data_f021f5713e6ee30a130bdd2f2131685b
#
_entry.id   f021f5713e6ee30a130bdd2f2131685b
#
_cell.length_a   1.000
_cell.length_b   1.000
_cell.length_c   1.000
_cell.angle_alpha   90.00
_cell.angle_beta   90.00
_cell.angle_gamma   90.00
#
_symmetry.space_group_name_H-M   'P 1'
#
loop_
_entity.id
_entity.type
_entity.pdbx_description
1 polymer ?
#
loop_
_entity_poly.entity_id
_entity_poly.type
_entity_poly.pdbx_seq_one_letter_code
_entity_poly.pdbx_strand_id
1 'polypeptide(L)'
;MLFRSVKISITSDSNFDEIPNKKLLFLCEDFLVNHIQKELESYDKPFIGTDFHLVKFSDLFTLDEEKGKISFIKEKMILMDDSNSETQENKSLEAELKNTNWYMLDSFWGTSEERKLIEFIKSHESNLEEKYDSFQLLRNEEVYKIFDFDTGRGFQPDFLLLLHGKQDEQNAYYQVFIEPKGKHLAGDDNDGWKENFLQEITNRYGFEKIVMEKSSGYVLIGLPFFNSEDYEMKAKFDNSFEKISNIQG
;
A
#
# COMPACT_ATOMS: atom_id res chain seq x y z
N MET A 1 7.36 17.33 -5.56
CA MET A 1 8.59 18.10 -5.27
C MET A 1 9.03 17.74 -3.85
N LEU A 2 10.12 16.98 -3.69
CA LEU A 2 10.61 16.58 -2.37
C LEU A 2 11.48 17.70 -1.82
N PHE A 3 11.00 18.40 -0.81
CA PHE A 3 11.85 19.33 -0.05
C PHE A 3 12.82 18.51 0.82
N ARG A 4 14.06 18.38 0.39
CA ARG A 4 15.10 17.70 1.18
C ARG A 4 15.63 18.55 2.33
N SER A 5 15.47 19.88 2.28
CA SER A 5 15.82 20.81 3.35
C SER A 5 15.16 22.17 3.11
N VAL A 6 14.82 22.86 4.18
CA VAL A 6 14.42 24.27 4.18
C VAL A 6 15.54 25.06 4.82
N LYS A 7 16.03 26.08 4.11
CA LYS A 7 17.05 27.01 4.64
C LYS A 7 16.37 28.29 5.09
N ILE A 8 16.39 28.55 6.38
CA ILE A 8 15.90 29.79 6.97
C ILE A 8 17.09 30.71 7.18
N SER A 9 17.04 31.92 6.61
CA SER A 9 18.07 32.95 6.84
C SER A 9 17.49 34.02 7.75
N ILE A 10 18.17 34.26 8.86
CA ILE A 10 17.81 35.29 9.85
C ILE A 10 18.84 36.42 9.76
N THR A 11 18.35 37.67 9.57
CA THR A 11 19.19 38.86 9.64
C THR A 11 19.02 39.48 10.99
N SER A 12 20.11 39.77 11.69
CA SER A 12 20.11 40.39 13.02
C SER A 12 21.25 41.39 13.12
N ASP A 13 21.01 42.48 13.84
CA ASP A 13 22.05 43.45 14.20
C ASP A 13 22.96 42.94 15.35
N SER A 14 22.59 41.84 15.98
CA SER A 14 23.35 41.18 17.05
C SER A 14 24.06 39.97 16.52
N ASN A 15 25.15 39.57 17.18
CA ASN A 15 25.90 38.37 16.88
C ASN A 15 24.95 37.15 17.06
N PHE A 16 24.98 36.18 16.14
CA PHE A 16 24.09 35.01 16.17
C PHE A 16 24.20 34.23 17.49
N ASP A 17 25.43 34.12 18.02
CA ASP A 17 25.71 33.42 19.28
C ASP A 17 25.13 34.15 20.53
N GLU A 18 24.72 35.39 20.39
CA GLU A 18 24.09 36.20 21.47
C GLU A 18 22.56 36.06 21.46
N ILE A 19 21.98 35.44 20.43
CA ILE A 19 20.54 35.24 20.34
C ILE A 19 20.12 34.07 21.20
N PRO A 20 19.24 34.26 22.21
CA PRO A 20 18.79 33.15 23.03
C PRO A 20 18.11 32.05 22.20
N ASN A 21 18.43 30.79 22.44
CA ASN A 21 17.85 29.64 21.74
C ASN A 21 16.32 29.67 21.72
N LYS A 22 15.68 30.12 22.79
CA LYS A 22 14.23 30.28 22.87
C LYS A 22 13.68 31.25 21.82
N LYS A 23 14.44 32.31 21.51
CA LYS A 23 14.06 33.31 20.51
C LYS A 23 14.25 32.77 19.10
N LEU A 24 15.31 31.98 18.88
CA LEU A 24 15.54 31.30 17.60
C LEU A 24 14.45 30.26 17.34
N LEU A 25 14.07 29.48 18.35
CA LEU A 25 13.00 28.49 18.25
C LEU A 25 11.67 29.17 17.89
N PHE A 26 11.31 30.27 18.58
CA PHE A 26 10.10 31.04 18.30
C PHE A 26 10.08 31.58 16.87
N LEU A 27 11.20 32.11 16.37
CA LEU A 27 11.31 32.59 15.00
C LEU A 27 11.15 31.47 13.97
N CYS A 28 11.70 30.28 14.26
CA CYS A 28 11.54 29.12 13.41
C CYS A 28 10.07 28.63 13.39
N GLU A 29 9.44 28.54 14.56
CA GLU A 29 8.02 28.17 14.68
C GLU A 29 7.11 29.18 13.96
N ASP A 30 7.32 30.47 14.19
CA ASP A 30 6.55 31.55 13.55
C ASP A 30 6.69 31.48 12.02
N PHE A 31 7.90 31.26 11.51
CA PHE A 31 8.15 31.13 10.08
C PHE A 31 7.48 29.88 9.50
N LEU A 32 7.58 28.73 10.17
CA LEU A 32 6.95 27.48 9.72
C LEU A 32 5.42 27.61 9.69
N VAL A 33 4.83 28.15 10.74
CA VAL A 33 3.37 28.25 10.85
C VAL A 33 2.80 29.36 9.96
N ASN A 34 3.41 30.54 9.98
CA ASN A 34 2.83 31.73 9.34
C ASN A 34 3.23 31.91 7.87
N HIS A 35 4.33 31.28 7.42
CA HIS A 35 4.78 31.40 6.03
C HIS A 35 4.72 30.07 5.28
N ILE A 36 5.31 28.99 5.81
CA ILE A 36 5.36 27.73 5.07
C ILE A 36 4.01 27.04 5.09
N GLN A 37 3.37 26.92 6.25
CA GLN A 37 2.07 26.25 6.36
C GLN A 37 0.99 27.00 5.58
N LYS A 38 0.94 28.33 5.67
CA LYS A 38 -0.02 29.14 4.90
C LYS A 38 0.25 29.12 3.40
N GLU A 39 1.50 29.08 2.97
CA GLU A 39 1.80 28.91 1.55
C GLU A 39 1.43 27.49 1.08
N LEU A 40 1.67 26.46 1.87
CA LEU A 40 1.23 25.10 1.54
C LEU A 40 -0.30 24.99 1.50
N GLU A 41 -1.01 25.62 2.41
CA GLU A 41 -2.48 25.71 2.41
C GLU A 41 -3.01 26.55 1.22
N SER A 42 -2.28 27.59 0.79
CA SER A 42 -2.64 28.39 -0.40
C SER A 42 -2.32 27.69 -1.72
N TYR A 43 -1.51 26.64 -1.69
CA TYR A 43 -1.25 25.76 -2.82
C TYR A 43 -2.33 24.69 -2.96
N ASP A 44 -3.57 25.03 -2.66
CA ASP A 44 -4.75 24.26 -3.04
C ASP A 44 -4.98 24.33 -4.57
N LYS A 45 -3.94 24.04 -5.33
CA LYS A 45 -4.15 23.58 -6.69
C LYS A 45 -4.62 22.14 -6.55
N PRO A 46 -5.83 21.82 -6.98
CA PRO A 46 -6.27 20.45 -6.97
C PRO A 46 -5.26 19.66 -7.78
N PHE A 47 -4.51 18.79 -7.11
CA PHE A 47 -3.74 17.79 -7.80
C PHE A 47 -4.76 16.86 -8.43
N ILE A 48 -4.82 16.85 -9.74
CA ILE A 48 -5.63 15.88 -10.47
C ILE A 48 -4.72 14.69 -10.70
N GLY A 49 -5.13 13.52 -10.23
CA GLY A 49 -4.45 12.27 -10.55
C GLY A 49 -4.52 12.02 -12.05
N THR A 50 -3.44 11.49 -12.61
CA THR A 50 -3.41 11.02 -14.00
C THR A 50 -3.85 9.56 -14.05
N ASP A 51 -4.14 9.08 -15.28
CA ASP A 51 -4.36 7.64 -15.49
C ASP A 51 -3.16 6.82 -15.01
N PHE A 52 -3.40 5.55 -14.66
CA PHE A 52 -2.33 4.64 -14.28
C PHE A 52 -1.36 4.43 -15.43
N HIS A 53 -0.07 4.53 -15.11
CA HIS A 53 1.02 4.17 -16.01
C HIS A 53 1.65 2.87 -15.53
N LEU A 54 1.88 1.96 -16.47
CA LEU A 54 2.56 0.70 -16.17
C LEU A 54 4.04 0.98 -15.92
N VAL A 55 4.52 0.55 -14.77
CA VAL A 55 5.93 0.59 -14.36
C VAL A 55 6.40 -0.84 -14.18
N LYS A 56 7.57 -1.18 -14.69
CA LYS A 56 8.14 -2.51 -14.46
C LYS A 56 8.38 -2.69 -12.98
N PHE A 57 8.01 -3.86 -12.46
CA PHE A 57 8.21 -4.21 -11.06
C PHE A 57 9.69 -4.07 -10.66
N SER A 58 10.63 -4.45 -11.55
CA SER A 58 12.07 -4.25 -11.36
C SER A 58 12.48 -2.80 -11.16
N ASP A 59 11.71 -1.84 -11.70
CA ASP A 59 12.06 -0.42 -11.61
C ASP A 59 11.67 0.18 -10.25
N LEU A 60 10.87 -0.55 -9.45
CA LEU A 60 10.50 -0.20 -8.08
C LEU A 60 11.58 -0.59 -7.06
N PHE A 61 12.49 -1.49 -7.43
CA PHE A 61 13.53 -2.02 -6.55
C PHE A 61 14.92 -1.67 -7.05
N THR A 62 15.84 -1.47 -6.12
CA THR A 62 17.26 -1.31 -6.46
C THR A 62 17.81 -2.68 -6.88
N LEU A 63 18.31 -2.78 -8.11
CA LEU A 63 19.05 -3.96 -8.55
C LEU A 63 20.40 -3.99 -7.82
N ASP A 64 20.68 -5.10 -7.15
CA ASP A 64 22.05 -5.42 -6.70
C ASP A 64 22.83 -5.89 -7.94
N GLU A 65 23.59 -4.97 -8.54
CA GLU A 65 24.32 -5.22 -9.77
C GLU A 65 25.36 -6.35 -9.63
N GLU A 66 25.91 -6.57 -8.40
CA GLU A 66 26.89 -7.64 -8.17
C GLU A 66 26.26 -9.03 -8.17
N LYS A 67 24.99 -9.15 -7.78
CA LYS A 67 24.33 -10.47 -7.65
C LYS A 67 23.34 -10.75 -8.77
N GLY A 68 23.01 -9.77 -9.62
CA GLY A 68 22.01 -9.90 -10.66
C GLY A 68 20.60 -10.25 -10.16
N LYS A 69 20.35 -9.99 -8.85
CA LYS A 69 19.08 -10.25 -8.19
C LYS A 69 18.46 -8.94 -7.72
N ILE A 70 17.17 -8.84 -7.85
CA ILE A 70 16.40 -7.80 -7.18
C ILE A 70 16.44 -8.13 -5.69
N SER A 71 17.01 -7.25 -4.89
CA SER A 71 16.98 -7.39 -3.43
C SER A 71 16.33 -6.16 -2.82
N PHE A 72 15.40 -6.40 -1.92
CA PHE A 72 14.81 -5.40 -1.07
C PHE A 72 15.07 -5.80 0.37
N ILE A 73 15.85 -4.98 1.09
CA ILE A 73 16.12 -5.20 2.50
C ILE A 73 15.54 -4.01 3.25
N LYS A 74 14.54 -4.26 4.06
CA LYS A 74 14.00 -3.29 5.02
C LYS A 74 14.19 -3.85 6.42
N GLU A 75 15.04 -3.22 7.20
CA GLU A 75 15.20 -3.57 8.61
C GLU A 75 14.14 -2.84 9.44
N LYS A 76 13.28 -3.60 10.10
CA LYS A 76 12.35 -3.10 11.11
C LYS A 76 12.83 -3.53 12.49
N MET A 77 13.06 -2.56 13.39
CA MET A 77 13.27 -2.86 14.80
C MET A 77 11.90 -2.99 15.47
N ILE A 78 11.59 -4.19 15.94
CA ILE A 78 10.34 -4.49 16.61
C ILE A 78 10.65 -4.92 18.03
N LEU A 79 10.10 -4.20 19.01
CA LEU A 79 10.17 -4.62 20.41
C LEU A 79 9.16 -5.74 20.61
N MET A 80 9.68 -6.95 20.85
CA MET A 80 8.88 -8.16 21.01
C MET A 80 8.73 -8.49 22.48
N ASP A 81 7.50 -8.62 22.90
CA ASP A 81 7.16 -9.40 24.10
C ASP A 81 6.82 -10.83 23.65
N ASP A 82 7.75 -11.76 23.83
CA ASP A 82 7.57 -13.16 23.42
C ASP A 82 6.44 -13.88 24.17
N SER A 83 5.92 -13.29 25.25
CA SER A 83 4.76 -13.80 26.00
C SER A 83 3.42 -13.38 25.39
N ASN A 84 3.40 -12.43 24.46
CA ASN A 84 2.17 -11.95 23.84
C ASN A 84 1.60 -13.01 22.88
N SER A 85 0.31 -13.31 23.03
CA SER A 85 -0.40 -14.27 22.16
C SER A 85 -0.31 -13.87 20.67
N GLU A 86 -0.41 -12.58 20.36
CA GLU A 86 -0.29 -12.06 18.99
C GLU A 86 1.09 -12.35 18.38
N THR A 87 2.15 -12.20 19.16
CA THR A 87 3.51 -12.55 18.72
C THR A 87 3.64 -14.05 18.41
N GLN A 88 3.04 -14.92 19.24
CA GLN A 88 3.07 -16.36 19.00
C GLN A 88 2.28 -16.76 17.76
N GLU A 89 1.10 -16.15 17.56
CA GLU A 89 0.28 -16.38 16.37
C GLU A 89 1.00 -15.91 15.09
N ASN A 90 1.68 -14.76 15.13
CA ASN A 90 2.47 -14.28 14.01
C ASN A 90 3.64 -15.22 13.67
N LYS A 91 4.35 -15.75 14.70
CA LYS A 91 5.41 -16.76 14.50
C LYS A 91 4.86 -18.07 13.94
N SER A 92 3.66 -18.48 14.35
CA SER A 92 3.02 -19.69 13.80
C SER A 92 2.71 -19.50 12.33
N LEU A 93 2.08 -18.38 11.96
CA LEU A 93 1.79 -18.05 10.57
C LEU A 93 3.08 -17.98 9.73
N GLU A 94 4.13 -17.32 10.24
CA GLU A 94 5.42 -17.26 9.55
C GLU A 94 5.99 -18.63 9.25
N ALA A 95 5.93 -19.57 10.21
CA ALA A 95 6.41 -20.92 10.02
C ALA A 95 5.62 -21.67 8.93
N GLU A 96 4.32 -21.42 8.83
CA GLU A 96 3.47 -21.98 7.79
C GLU A 96 3.75 -21.38 6.41
N LEU A 97 3.98 -20.06 6.34
CA LEU A 97 4.25 -19.34 5.09
C LEU A 97 5.60 -19.67 4.47
N LYS A 98 6.59 -20.12 5.24
CA LYS A 98 7.89 -20.56 4.74
C LYS A 98 7.81 -21.72 3.72
N ASN A 99 6.74 -22.46 3.72
CA ASN A 99 6.51 -23.57 2.80
C ASN A 99 5.62 -23.17 1.61
N THR A 100 5.19 -21.93 1.53
CA THR A 100 4.40 -21.42 0.41
C THR A 100 5.29 -20.70 -0.60
N ASN A 101 4.87 -20.67 -1.86
CA ASN A 101 5.57 -19.98 -2.94
C ASN A 101 4.85 -18.70 -3.38
N TRP A 102 3.71 -18.39 -2.78
CA TRP A 102 2.87 -17.24 -3.13
C TRP A 102 3.05 -16.04 -2.20
N TYR A 103 3.61 -16.22 -0.99
CA TYR A 103 3.92 -15.10 -0.11
C TYR A 103 5.35 -14.62 -0.35
N MET A 104 5.52 -13.34 -0.66
CA MET A 104 6.76 -12.80 -1.20
C MET A 104 7.83 -12.45 -0.15
N LEU A 105 7.52 -12.56 1.13
CA LEU A 105 8.46 -12.21 2.21
C LEU A 105 8.86 -13.44 3.03
N ASP A 106 10.09 -13.45 3.52
CA ASP A 106 10.64 -14.54 4.35
C ASP A 106 10.06 -14.56 5.77
N SER A 107 9.48 -13.45 6.21
CA SER A 107 8.94 -13.32 7.57
C SER A 107 7.64 -12.54 7.56
N PHE A 108 6.80 -12.82 8.56
CA PHE A 108 5.59 -12.06 8.79
C PHE A 108 5.64 -11.31 10.13
N TRP A 109 5.36 -10.04 10.04
CA TRP A 109 5.22 -9.17 11.17
C TRP A 109 4.13 -8.14 10.87
N GLY A 110 3.06 -8.14 11.63
CA GLY A 110 1.94 -7.28 11.32
C GLY A 110 0.86 -7.27 12.40
N THR A 111 -0.15 -6.48 12.15
CA THR A 111 -1.35 -6.40 12.99
C THR A 111 -2.19 -7.68 12.88
N SER A 112 -3.12 -7.83 13.81
CA SER A 112 -4.08 -8.95 13.78
C SER A 112 -4.88 -9.01 12.48
N GLU A 113 -5.28 -7.86 11.93
CA GLU A 113 -6.05 -7.83 10.68
C GLU A 113 -5.21 -8.18 9.46
N GLU A 114 -3.96 -7.73 9.41
CA GLU A 114 -3.03 -8.16 8.35
C GLU A 114 -2.79 -9.67 8.38
N ARG A 115 -2.63 -10.25 9.57
CA ARG A 115 -2.49 -11.69 9.75
C ARG A 115 -3.74 -12.44 9.25
N LYS A 116 -4.93 -12.01 9.68
CA LYS A 116 -6.19 -12.62 9.28
C LYS A 116 -6.45 -12.51 7.77
N LEU A 117 -5.99 -11.43 7.13
CA LEU A 117 -6.02 -11.32 5.68
C LEU A 117 -5.14 -12.41 5.03
N ILE A 118 -3.92 -12.61 5.52
CA ILE A 118 -3.04 -13.65 4.97
C ILE A 118 -3.63 -15.04 5.18
N GLU A 119 -4.19 -15.32 6.36
CA GLU A 119 -4.92 -16.57 6.65
C GLU A 119 -6.13 -16.75 5.71
N PHE A 120 -6.85 -15.65 5.41
CA PHE A 120 -7.92 -15.67 4.42
C PHE A 120 -7.42 -16.03 3.02
N ILE A 121 -6.36 -15.39 2.53
CA ILE A 121 -5.77 -15.73 1.22
C ILE A 121 -5.31 -17.20 1.20
N LYS A 122 -4.66 -17.65 2.27
CA LYS A 122 -4.24 -19.05 2.42
C LYS A 122 -5.42 -20.03 2.34
N SER A 123 -6.55 -19.69 2.96
CA SER A 123 -7.76 -20.54 2.88
C SER A 123 -8.33 -20.63 1.45
N HIS A 124 -7.98 -19.69 0.57
CA HIS A 124 -8.37 -19.67 -0.84
C HIS A 124 -7.26 -20.13 -1.80
N GLU A 125 -6.12 -20.59 -1.28
CA GLU A 125 -4.94 -20.99 -2.07
C GLU A 125 -5.32 -21.99 -3.18
N SER A 126 -5.97 -23.08 -2.83
CA SER A 126 -6.36 -24.11 -3.83
C SER A 126 -7.29 -23.58 -4.92
N ASN A 127 -8.18 -22.65 -4.58
CA ASN A 127 -9.08 -22.02 -5.55
C ASN A 127 -8.32 -21.08 -6.51
N LEU A 128 -7.38 -20.30 -5.96
CA LEU A 128 -6.52 -19.43 -6.76
C LEU A 128 -5.60 -20.23 -7.69
N GLU A 129 -5.00 -21.32 -7.22
CA GLU A 129 -4.17 -22.23 -8.04
C GLU A 129 -4.97 -22.94 -9.13
N GLU A 130 -6.23 -23.30 -8.85
CA GLU A 130 -7.10 -23.87 -9.87
C GLU A 130 -7.41 -22.86 -10.98
N LYS A 131 -7.56 -21.58 -10.62
CA LYS A 131 -8.03 -20.53 -11.52
C LYS A 131 -6.92 -19.83 -12.29
N TYR A 132 -5.79 -19.59 -11.67
CA TYR A 132 -4.68 -18.83 -12.20
C TYR A 132 -3.44 -19.68 -12.41
N ASP A 133 -2.59 -19.31 -13.37
CA ASP A 133 -1.30 -19.96 -13.58
C ASP A 133 -0.35 -19.74 -12.40
N SER A 134 -0.45 -18.57 -11.80
CA SER A 134 0.27 -18.23 -10.58
C SER A 134 -0.40 -17.08 -9.85
N PHE A 135 -0.21 -17.03 -8.55
CA PHE A 135 -0.57 -15.86 -7.76
C PHE A 135 0.52 -15.56 -6.72
N GLN A 136 0.62 -14.31 -6.33
CA GLN A 136 1.61 -13.84 -5.37
C GLN A 136 1.02 -12.73 -4.52
N LEU A 137 1.18 -12.82 -3.21
CA LEU A 137 0.81 -11.77 -2.26
C LEU A 137 2.06 -11.02 -1.83
N LEU A 138 2.12 -9.75 -2.17
CA LEU A 138 3.17 -8.82 -1.78
C LEU A 138 2.64 -7.90 -0.68
N ARG A 139 3.36 -7.82 0.42
CA ARG A 139 3.16 -6.77 1.41
C ARG A 139 3.89 -5.51 0.95
N ASN A 140 3.17 -4.38 0.92
CA ASN A 140 3.74 -3.10 0.52
C ASN A 140 4.48 -2.44 1.68
N GLU A 141 5.76 -2.71 1.81
CA GLU A 141 6.63 -2.11 2.80
C GLU A 141 7.08 -0.68 2.38
N GLU A 142 6.10 0.18 2.03
CA GLU A 142 6.31 1.55 1.53
C GLU A 142 7.07 1.61 0.17
N VAL A 143 7.00 0.52 -0.58
CA VAL A 143 7.70 0.40 -1.87
C VAL A 143 7.02 1.22 -2.95
N TYR A 144 5.69 1.17 -3.00
CA TYR A 144 4.93 1.90 -4.01
C TYR A 144 3.77 2.67 -3.40
N LYS A 145 3.37 3.71 -4.11
CA LYS A 145 2.27 4.58 -3.77
C LYS A 145 1.43 4.84 -5.02
N ILE A 146 0.12 4.75 -4.87
CA ILE A 146 -0.85 5.15 -5.88
C ILE A 146 -1.48 6.48 -5.49
N PHE A 147 -2.02 7.22 -6.45
CA PHE A 147 -2.52 8.56 -6.21
C PHE A 147 -3.96 8.66 -6.66
N ASP A 148 -4.79 9.17 -5.77
CA ASP A 148 -6.21 9.43 -6.01
C ASP A 148 -6.42 10.33 -7.23
N PHE A 149 -7.42 9.99 -8.05
CA PHE A 149 -7.63 10.65 -9.35
C PHE A 149 -8.11 12.09 -9.22
N ASP A 150 -8.86 12.40 -8.19
CA ASP A 150 -9.50 13.72 -8.03
C ASP A 150 -8.62 14.67 -7.22
N THR A 151 -8.01 14.17 -6.16
CA THR A 151 -7.28 14.99 -5.19
C THR A 151 -5.78 14.85 -5.27
N GLY A 152 -5.26 13.82 -5.97
CA GLY A 152 -3.85 13.49 -6.01
C GLY A 152 -3.27 13.06 -4.65
N ARG A 153 -4.12 12.70 -3.68
CA ARG A 153 -3.67 12.14 -2.41
C ARG A 153 -2.96 10.83 -2.63
N GLY A 154 -1.80 10.68 -2.00
CA GLY A 154 -1.03 9.44 -2.06
C GLY A 154 -1.62 8.39 -1.13
N PHE A 155 -1.83 7.18 -1.65
CA PHE A 155 -2.27 6.00 -0.93
C PHE A 155 -1.25 4.88 -1.09
N GLN A 156 -0.93 4.22 0.00
CA GLN A 156 -0.06 3.05 0.04
C GLN A 156 -0.88 1.88 0.57
N PRO A 157 -1.56 1.11 -0.30
CA PRO A 157 -2.27 -0.08 0.16
C PRO A 157 -1.29 -1.07 0.80
N ASP A 158 -1.70 -1.70 1.89
CA ASP A 158 -0.84 -2.59 2.67
C ASP A 158 -0.43 -3.84 1.87
N PHE A 159 -1.30 -4.32 1.00
CA PHE A 159 -1.04 -5.52 0.20
C PHE A 159 -1.39 -5.34 -1.28
N LEU A 160 -0.63 -6.05 -2.10
CA LEU A 160 -0.89 -6.25 -3.52
C LEU A 160 -0.96 -7.75 -3.80
N LEU A 161 -2.11 -8.21 -4.27
CA LEU A 161 -2.26 -9.57 -4.80
C LEU A 161 -2.10 -9.52 -6.32
N LEU A 162 -1.09 -10.20 -6.82
CA LEU A 162 -0.79 -10.35 -8.23
C LEU A 162 -1.30 -11.70 -8.71
N LEU A 163 -2.10 -11.70 -9.77
CA LEU A 163 -2.64 -12.92 -10.36
C LEU A 163 -2.28 -12.96 -11.84
N HIS A 164 -1.85 -14.11 -12.33
CA HIS A 164 -1.59 -14.36 -13.73
C HIS A 164 -2.63 -15.31 -14.29
N GLY A 165 -3.44 -14.83 -15.23
CA GLY A 165 -4.47 -15.64 -15.88
C GLY A 165 -3.89 -16.78 -16.70
N LYS A 166 -4.64 -17.88 -16.85
CA LYS A 166 -4.22 -19.04 -17.66
C LYS A 166 -4.10 -18.67 -19.14
N GLN A 167 -3.14 -19.27 -19.83
CA GLN A 167 -2.66 -18.87 -21.16
C GLN A 167 -3.72 -18.88 -22.30
N ASP A 168 -4.84 -19.53 -22.12
CA ASP A 168 -5.86 -19.64 -23.18
C ASP A 168 -6.65 -18.35 -23.41
N GLU A 169 -6.52 -17.35 -22.54
CA GLU A 169 -7.30 -16.11 -22.57
C GLU A 169 -6.44 -14.86 -22.30
N GLN A 170 -5.88 -14.28 -23.35
CA GLN A 170 -5.30 -12.94 -23.41
C GLN A 170 -4.12 -12.59 -22.49
N ASN A 171 -3.41 -13.56 -21.84
CA ASN A 171 -2.29 -13.24 -20.92
C ASN A 171 -2.61 -12.07 -19.97
N ALA A 172 -3.71 -12.15 -19.27
CA ALA A 172 -4.14 -11.08 -18.39
C ALA A 172 -3.44 -11.14 -17.02
N TYR A 173 -2.91 -10.01 -16.60
CA TYR A 173 -2.35 -9.82 -15.27
C TYR A 173 -3.31 -8.99 -14.42
N TYR A 174 -3.68 -9.53 -13.26
CA TYR A 174 -4.54 -8.83 -12.32
C TYR A 174 -3.70 -8.29 -11.17
N GLN A 175 -3.88 -7.02 -10.86
CA GLN A 175 -3.27 -6.36 -9.72
C GLN A 175 -4.39 -5.94 -8.76
N VAL A 176 -4.44 -6.60 -7.61
CA VAL A 176 -5.51 -6.40 -6.64
C VAL A 176 -4.95 -5.69 -5.42
N PHE A 177 -5.43 -4.47 -5.18
CA PHE A 177 -5.05 -3.65 -4.04
C PHE A 177 -5.91 -4.00 -2.84
N ILE A 178 -5.28 -4.29 -1.69
CA ILE A 178 -5.96 -4.75 -0.48
C ILE A 178 -5.46 -3.93 0.72
N GLU A 179 -6.41 -3.44 1.51
CA GLU A 179 -6.16 -2.68 2.72
C GLU A 179 -6.91 -3.32 3.90
N PRO A 180 -6.21 -4.00 4.84
CA PRO A 180 -6.79 -4.44 6.10
C PRO A 180 -7.09 -3.24 7.01
N LYS A 181 -8.21 -3.27 7.69
CA LYS A 181 -8.61 -2.15 8.57
C LYS A 181 -9.13 -2.68 9.91
N GLY A 182 -8.47 -2.31 11.00
CA GLY A 182 -8.91 -2.65 12.35
C GLY A 182 -10.25 -2.00 12.69
N LYS A 183 -11.03 -2.64 13.56
CA LYS A 183 -12.36 -2.21 13.96
C LYS A 183 -12.40 -0.79 14.55
N HIS A 184 -11.35 -0.37 15.24
CA HIS A 184 -11.25 0.97 15.84
C HIS A 184 -11.05 2.09 14.82
N LEU A 185 -10.71 1.74 13.60
CA LEU A 185 -10.47 2.65 12.48
C LEU A 185 -11.57 2.55 11.41
N ALA A 186 -12.48 1.59 11.55
CA ALA A 186 -13.65 1.45 10.71
C ALA A 186 -14.64 2.57 11.07
N GLY A 187 -14.75 3.58 10.22
CA GLY A 187 -15.61 4.75 10.46
C GLY A 187 -14.86 6.03 10.81
N ASP A 188 -13.53 6.03 10.75
CA ASP A 188 -12.80 7.30 10.75
C ASP A 188 -13.05 7.99 9.40
N ASP A 189 -13.76 9.13 9.45
CA ASP A 189 -14.10 9.96 8.27
C ASP A 189 -12.86 10.35 7.44
N ASN A 190 -11.68 10.31 8.07
CA ASN A 190 -10.42 10.63 7.40
C ASN A 190 -9.96 9.57 6.39
N ASP A 191 -10.41 8.31 6.51
CA ASP A 191 -9.96 7.20 5.63
C ASP A 191 -11.00 6.77 4.60
N GLY A 192 -12.22 7.27 4.66
CA GLY A 192 -13.29 6.94 3.70
C GLY A 192 -12.92 7.22 2.24
N TRP A 193 -12.07 8.21 1.99
CA TRP A 193 -11.57 8.49 0.64
C TRP A 193 -10.74 7.34 0.05
N LYS A 194 -10.02 6.57 0.86
CA LYS A 194 -9.22 5.42 0.41
C LYS A 194 -10.13 4.30 -0.13
N GLU A 195 -11.21 4.00 0.59
CA GLU A 195 -12.18 3.00 0.15
C GLU A 195 -12.88 3.44 -1.14
N ASN A 196 -13.28 4.72 -1.23
CA ASN A 196 -13.83 5.29 -2.46
C ASN A 196 -12.85 5.20 -3.62
N PHE A 197 -11.58 5.50 -3.38
CA PHE A 197 -10.53 5.40 -4.40
C PHE A 197 -10.31 3.96 -4.87
N LEU A 198 -10.25 2.99 -3.96
CA LEU A 198 -10.18 1.57 -4.31
C LEU A 198 -11.38 1.14 -5.18
N GLN A 199 -12.58 1.58 -4.82
CA GLN A 199 -13.77 1.31 -5.63
C GLN A 199 -13.70 1.99 -7.00
N GLU A 200 -13.18 3.20 -7.06
CA GLU A 200 -13.00 3.91 -8.32
C GLU A 200 -11.99 3.23 -9.25
N ILE A 201 -10.88 2.70 -8.71
CA ILE A 201 -9.93 1.88 -9.46
C ILE A 201 -10.67 0.71 -10.12
N THR A 202 -11.48 -0.03 -9.36
CA THR A 202 -12.23 -1.16 -9.87
C THR A 202 -13.25 -0.72 -10.94
N ASN A 203 -13.92 0.40 -10.74
CA ASN A 203 -14.89 0.93 -11.69
C ASN A 203 -14.23 1.40 -13.01
N ARG A 204 -13.02 1.92 -12.96
CA ARG A 204 -12.30 2.42 -14.14
C ARG A 204 -11.53 1.32 -14.88
N TYR A 205 -10.93 0.38 -14.15
CA TYR A 205 -9.93 -0.56 -14.70
C TYR A 205 -10.17 -2.03 -14.31
N GLY A 206 -11.24 -2.32 -13.55
CA GLY A 206 -11.53 -3.65 -13.04
C GLY A 206 -12.31 -4.54 -14.00
N PHE A 207 -12.27 -5.83 -13.75
CA PHE A 207 -13.02 -6.94 -14.31
C PHE A 207 -13.21 -6.96 -15.86
N GLU A 208 -14.01 -6.06 -16.43
CA GLU A 208 -14.34 -6.04 -17.86
C GLU A 208 -13.44 -5.08 -18.68
N LYS A 209 -12.54 -4.37 -18.01
CA LYS A 209 -11.74 -3.32 -18.62
C LYS A 209 -10.28 -3.67 -18.62
N ILE A 210 -9.87 -4.45 -19.61
CA ILE A 210 -8.47 -4.82 -19.78
C ILE A 210 -7.72 -3.66 -20.41
N VAL A 211 -6.73 -3.13 -19.71
CA VAL A 211 -5.78 -2.17 -20.27
C VAL A 211 -4.72 -2.94 -21.02
N MET A 212 -4.69 -2.78 -22.34
CA MET A 212 -3.72 -3.46 -23.20
C MET A 212 -2.44 -2.65 -23.32
N GLU A 213 -1.32 -3.26 -23.00
CA GLU A 213 0.00 -2.74 -23.33
C GLU A 213 0.82 -3.80 -24.06
N LYS A 214 1.19 -3.53 -25.30
CA LYS A 214 1.86 -4.44 -26.21
C LYS A 214 1.02 -5.73 -26.43
N SER A 215 1.41 -6.84 -25.82
CA SER A 215 0.72 -8.15 -25.93
C SER A 215 0.15 -8.64 -24.62
N SER A 216 0.15 -7.82 -23.56
CA SER A 216 -0.31 -8.21 -22.23
C SER A 216 -1.49 -7.36 -21.81
N GLY A 217 -2.50 -7.98 -21.24
CA GLY A 217 -3.65 -7.31 -20.63
C GLY A 217 -3.45 -7.10 -19.14
N TYR A 218 -3.86 -5.94 -18.65
CA TYR A 218 -3.79 -5.60 -17.22
C TYR A 218 -5.15 -5.23 -16.71
N VAL A 219 -5.50 -5.75 -15.53
CA VAL A 219 -6.73 -5.46 -14.81
C VAL A 219 -6.36 -4.96 -13.43
N LEU A 220 -6.86 -3.80 -13.04
CA LEU A 220 -6.60 -3.22 -11.73
C LEU A 220 -7.86 -3.28 -10.89
N ILE A 221 -7.76 -3.86 -9.71
CA ILE A 221 -8.89 -4.07 -8.80
C ILE A 221 -8.54 -3.50 -7.43
N GLY A 222 -9.35 -2.60 -6.93
CA GLY A 222 -9.33 -2.18 -5.53
C GLY A 222 -10.43 -2.92 -4.78
N LEU A 223 -10.09 -3.70 -3.76
CA LEU A 223 -11.08 -4.37 -2.92
C LEU A 223 -11.59 -3.43 -1.83
N PRO A 224 -12.83 -3.60 -1.34
CA PRO A 224 -13.26 -2.98 -0.10
C PRO A 224 -12.27 -3.29 1.04
N PHE A 225 -12.27 -2.48 2.09
CA PHE A 225 -11.44 -2.75 3.24
C PHE A 225 -11.71 -4.13 3.83
N PHE A 226 -10.64 -4.86 4.14
CA PHE A 226 -10.74 -6.12 4.83
C PHE A 226 -10.86 -5.88 6.34
N ASN A 227 -11.91 -6.40 6.95
CA ASN A 227 -12.06 -6.46 8.39
C ASN A 227 -12.69 -7.80 8.77
N SER A 228 -11.99 -8.60 9.57
CA SER A 228 -12.43 -9.94 9.95
C SER A 228 -13.51 -9.94 11.04
N GLU A 229 -13.61 -8.85 11.82
CA GLU A 229 -14.50 -8.74 12.97
C GLU A 229 -15.80 -8.00 12.66
N ASP A 230 -15.81 -7.15 11.63
CA ASP A 230 -17.00 -6.45 11.17
C ASP A 230 -17.70 -7.27 10.09
N TYR A 231 -18.92 -7.71 10.41
CA TYR A 231 -19.68 -8.58 9.53
C TYR A 231 -20.00 -7.94 8.16
N GLU A 232 -20.34 -6.65 8.14
CA GLU A 232 -20.72 -5.97 6.92
C GLU A 232 -19.50 -5.72 6.01
N MET A 233 -18.39 -5.28 6.60
CA MET A 233 -17.14 -5.09 5.88
C MET A 233 -16.63 -6.42 5.33
N LYS A 234 -16.63 -7.47 6.17
CA LYS A 234 -16.24 -8.80 5.75
C LYS A 234 -17.08 -9.31 4.59
N ALA A 235 -18.40 -9.19 4.68
CA ALA A 235 -19.29 -9.64 3.63
C ALA A 235 -19.07 -8.87 2.29
N LYS A 236 -18.81 -7.55 2.36
CA LYS A 236 -18.45 -6.76 1.17
C LYS A 236 -17.15 -7.23 0.54
N PHE A 237 -16.15 -7.48 1.39
CA PHE A 237 -14.84 -7.98 0.94
C PHE A 237 -14.98 -9.36 0.30
N ASP A 238 -15.61 -10.31 1.00
CA ASP A 238 -15.81 -11.69 0.54
C ASP A 238 -16.52 -11.71 -0.83
N ASN A 239 -17.64 -10.97 -0.98
CA ASN A 239 -18.37 -10.86 -2.24
C ASN A 239 -17.53 -10.28 -3.40
N SER A 240 -16.62 -9.35 -3.07
CA SER A 240 -15.74 -8.76 -4.09
C SER A 240 -14.58 -9.71 -4.43
N PHE A 241 -14.06 -10.42 -3.44
CA PHE A 241 -13.02 -11.42 -3.64
C PHE A 241 -13.54 -12.65 -4.42
N GLU A 242 -14.77 -13.09 -4.16
CA GLU A 242 -15.40 -14.17 -4.92
C GLU A 242 -15.50 -13.85 -6.42
N LYS A 243 -15.71 -12.58 -6.78
CA LYS A 243 -15.71 -12.18 -8.20
C LYS A 243 -14.34 -12.43 -8.85
N ILE A 244 -13.23 -12.17 -8.11
CA ILE A 244 -11.87 -12.48 -8.58
C ILE A 244 -11.72 -14.00 -8.74
N SER A 245 -12.15 -14.77 -7.75
CA SER A 245 -12.11 -16.23 -7.79
C SER A 245 -13.02 -16.84 -8.86
N ASN A 246 -14.02 -16.10 -9.36
CA ASN A 246 -15.00 -16.54 -10.35
C ASN A 246 -14.90 -15.81 -11.70
N ILE A 247 -13.83 -15.01 -11.93
CA ILE A 247 -13.61 -14.43 -13.27
C ILE A 247 -13.57 -15.59 -14.26
N GLN A 248 -14.61 -15.66 -15.09
CA GLN A 248 -14.59 -16.53 -16.26
C GLN A 248 -13.69 -15.85 -17.27
N GLY A 249 -12.61 -16.51 -17.59
CA GLY A 249 -11.76 -16.08 -18.62
C GLY A 249 -12.42 -16.08 -19.97
#